data_d7aa34fdea7fcb432a631cda2fb077b9
#
_entry.id   d7aa34fdea7fcb432a631cda2fb077b9
#
_cell.length_a   1.000
_cell.length_b   1.000
_cell.length_c   1.000
_cell.angle_alpha   90.00
_cell.angle_beta   90.00
_cell.angle_gamma   90.00
#
_symmetry.space_group_name_H-M   'P 1'
#
loop_
_entity.id
_entity.type
_entity.pdbx_description
1 polymer ?
#
loop_
_entity_poly.entity_id
_entity_poly.type
_entity_poly.pdbx_seq_one_letter_code
_entity_poly.pdbx_strand_id
1 'polypeptide(L)'
;MNMKNKLIILVVSVMIFSGCKDLLSPADQNDRSLDVIYNNAPFAEGLLMNGYVRLPTGGYSFNDVATDNAVSNDGSNNYLLMATGKWSSLNNPMDQWANAFSAIQYLNMTLEQTDKVNWAITGLYTKEMFNDRTKGEAYGLRALFMYYLLQAHGGWTNDGKLLGVPNITKSLDTKSVVNLPRNTFAECLTQIYADLSQAESYLPLDFEDITSNDQIPGKYSGKTTFSDYNRVFGAFDHGRLTTRIIKAVRAQVSLLAASPAFNLGTSVTWAKAADDAAAVLDINGTGGISAMAANGAKWYASSNATEIDGLAKGVNPAEILWRTNVGASNNMESDNYPPTLYGKGLVNPTQNLVDAFPALNGFPITDATNSKFNPGNPYAGRDPRLSLYIAFNGSKMGPGSTVISTAVGKTTDGLDAISTSTRTGYYLRKLLREDVNLNPSTTTTQKHYVSRIRYTEIFLAYAEAANEAWGPDGTGSHAYSARNVIAAIRKRAGISQPDKYLATITTTEDMRTLIHNERRLELCFEGSRFWDLRRWKLDLTETAKGMQITGSNYVVVPVENRVYKDYMYYGPIPNLEVLKINNLVQNKGW
;
A
#
# COMPACT_ATOMS: atom_id res chain seq x y z
N MET A 1 -30.34 -56.20 49.05
CA MET A 1 -29.17 -55.38 48.78
C MET A 1 -28.63 -54.90 50.13
N ASN A 2 -27.44 -55.39 50.51
CA ASN A 2 -26.83 -55.20 51.85
C ASN A 2 -26.50 -53.73 52.13
N MET A 3 -26.69 -53.34 53.38
CA MET A 3 -26.46 -51.96 53.91
C MET A 3 -25.04 -51.42 53.56
N LYS A 4 -24.04 -52.31 53.47
CA LYS A 4 -22.69 -51.98 52.99
C LYS A 4 -22.64 -51.49 51.54
N ASN A 5 -23.46 -52.04 50.65
CA ASN A 5 -23.51 -51.64 49.25
C ASN A 5 -24.23 -50.27 49.06
N LYS A 6 -25.20 -49.96 49.94
CA LYS A 6 -25.86 -48.63 49.93
C LYS A 6 -24.92 -47.51 50.43
N LEU A 7 -24.02 -47.82 51.40
CA LEU A 7 -23.02 -46.86 51.90
C LEU A 7 -21.92 -46.59 50.87
N ILE A 8 -21.49 -47.61 50.10
CA ILE A 8 -20.49 -47.44 49.04
C ILE A 8 -21.10 -46.63 47.87
N ILE A 9 -22.34 -46.81 47.51
CA ILE A 9 -23.02 -46.02 46.48
C ILE A 9 -23.18 -44.56 46.93
N LEU A 10 -23.48 -44.32 48.23
CA LEU A 10 -23.59 -42.97 48.76
C LEU A 10 -22.23 -42.21 48.77
N VAL A 11 -21.15 -42.90 49.15
CA VAL A 11 -19.79 -42.34 49.20
C VAL A 11 -19.29 -42.06 47.76
N VAL A 12 -19.57 -42.96 46.80
CA VAL A 12 -19.20 -42.72 45.39
C VAL A 12 -20.04 -41.57 44.79
N SER A 13 -21.33 -41.42 45.12
CA SER A 13 -22.15 -40.30 44.69
C SER A 13 -21.69 -38.97 45.28
N VAL A 14 -21.16 -38.92 46.50
CA VAL A 14 -20.63 -37.68 47.12
C VAL A 14 -19.29 -37.28 46.51
N MET A 15 -18.43 -38.24 46.09
CA MET A 15 -17.18 -37.95 45.43
C MET A 15 -17.35 -37.42 43.99
N ILE A 16 -18.50 -37.70 43.34
CA ILE A 16 -18.78 -37.17 41.98
C ILE A 16 -19.21 -35.70 42.02
N PHE A 17 -19.66 -35.16 43.13
CA PHE A 17 -20.05 -33.75 43.27
C PHE A 17 -18.97 -32.82 43.81
N SER A 18 -17.79 -33.32 44.19
CA SER A 18 -16.66 -32.48 44.65
C SER A 18 -15.60 -32.21 43.57
N GLY A 19 -15.85 -32.61 42.32
CA GLY A 19 -14.93 -32.39 41.19
C GLY A 19 -15.36 -31.18 40.35
N CYS A 20 -14.45 -30.22 40.26
CA CYS A 20 -14.42 -29.17 39.24
C CYS A 20 -15.44 -28.03 39.34
N LYS A 21 -15.32 -27.20 40.38
CA LYS A 21 -15.82 -25.82 40.27
C LYS A 21 -14.99 -25.01 39.24
N ASP A 22 -13.72 -25.36 39.03
CA ASP A 22 -12.82 -24.62 38.14
C ASP A 22 -12.91 -25.02 36.65
N LEU A 23 -13.55 -26.15 36.33
CA LEU A 23 -13.70 -26.59 34.92
C LEU A 23 -14.85 -25.90 34.17
N LEU A 24 -15.75 -25.25 34.88
CA LEU A 24 -16.93 -24.58 34.32
C LEU A 24 -16.88 -23.05 34.44
N SER A 25 -15.77 -22.48 34.83
CA SER A 25 -15.49 -21.03 34.77
C SER A 25 -14.44 -20.70 33.71
N PRO A 26 -14.78 -20.78 32.40
CA PRO A 26 -13.86 -20.35 31.36
C PRO A 26 -13.71 -18.84 31.27
N ALA A 27 -14.51 -18.07 32.02
CA ALA A 27 -14.54 -16.62 31.93
C ALA A 27 -13.34 -15.92 32.59
N ASP A 28 -12.82 -16.46 33.70
CA ASP A 28 -11.78 -15.74 34.48
C ASP A 28 -10.38 -15.80 33.86
N GLN A 29 -10.13 -16.69 32.91
CA GLN A 29 -8.81 -16.77 32.23
C GLN A 29 -8.65 -15.75 31.11
N ASN A 30 -9.74 -15.19 30.59
CA ASN A 30 -9.72 -14.19 29.52
C ASN A 30 -9.95 -12.75 29.99
N ASP A 31 -10.43 -12.56 31.21
CA ASP A 31 -10.63 -11.21 31.80
C ASP A 31 -9.39 -10.84 32.65
N ARG A 32 -8.27 -10.63 31.97
CA ARG A 32 -7.05 -10.15 32.64
C ARG A 32 -7.24 -8.70 33.03
N SER A 33 -7.13 -8.42 34.33
CA SER A 33 -7.14 -7.05 34.86
C SER A 33 -6.03 -6.20 34.21
N LEU A 34 -6.24 -4.89 34.07
CA LEU A 34 -5.26 -3.94 33.55
C LEU A 34 -3.90 -4.04 34.27
N ASP A 35 -3.87 -4.49 35.52
CA ASP A 35 -2.64 -4.67 36.32
C ASP A 35 -1.67 -5.69 35.71
N VAL A 36 -2.18 -6.68 34.97
CA VAL A 36 -1.35 -7.64 34.24
C VAL A 36 -0.58 -6.94 33.11
N ILE A 37 -1.20 -5.96 32.47
CA ILE A 37 -0.56 -5.17 31.39
C ILE A 37 0.63 -4.39 31.96
N TYR A 38 0.51 -3.79 33.14
CA TYR A 38 1.54 -2.92 33.71
C TYR A 38 2.83 -3.65 34.09
N ASN A 39 2.73 -4.93 34.46
CA ASN A 39 3.86 -5.74 34.89
C ASN A 39 4.33 -6.75 33.80
N ASN A 40 3.73 -6.72 32.61
CA ASN A 40 4.07 -7.61 31.51
C ASN A 40 4.26 -6.80 30.21
N ALA A 41 5.47 -6.28 30.02
CA ALA A 41 5.82 -5.47 28.86
C ALA A 41 5.55 -6.18 27.51
N PRO A 42 5.85 -7.49 27.30
CA PRO A 42 5.48 -8.20 26.08
C PRO A 42 3.97 -8.22 25.81
N PHE A 43 3.14 -8.33 26.86
CA PHE A 43 1.68 -8.28 26.70
C PHE A 43 1.21 -6.87 26.32
N ALA A 44 1.77 -5.84 26.95
CA ALA A 44 1.50 -4.44 26.61
C ALA A 44 1.94 -4.12 25.16
N GLU A 45 3.09 -4.62 24.72
CA GLU A 45 3.54 -4.50 23.33
C GLU A 45 2.58 -5.20 22.34
N GLY A 46 1.95 -6.30 22.76
CA GLY A 46 0.91 -6.98 22.00
C GLY A 46 -0.27 -6.09 21.60
N LEU A 47 -0.63 -5.08 22.41
CA LEU A 47 -1.64 -4.08 22.07
C LEU A 47 -1.18 -3.24 20.86
N LEU A 48 0.05 -2.75 20.88
CA LEU A 48 0.64 -2.00 19.77
C LEU A 48 0.74 -2.87 18.51
N MET A 49 1.17 -4.13 18.65
CA MET A 49 1.33 -5.06 17.52
C MET A 49 0.02 -5.37 16.81
N ASN A 50 -1.13 -5.23 17.49
CA ASN A 50 -2.44 -5.29 16.82
C ASN A 50 -2.61 -4.23 15.73
N GLY A 51 -1.95 -3.08 15.84
CA GLY A 51 -1.87 -2.09 14.75
C GLY A 51 -1.08 -2.64 13.57
N TYR A 52 0.11 -3.20 13.78
CA TYR A 52 0.96 -3.72 12.69
C TYR A 52 0.33 -4.89 11.92
N VAL A 53 -0.27 -5.86 12.62
CA VAL A 53 -0.87 -7.03 11.97
C VAL A 53 -2.13 -6.70 11.17
N ARG A 54 -2.74 -5.54 11.43
CA ARG A 54 -3.92 -5.07 10.70
C ARG A 54 -3.60 -4.16 9.53
N LEU A 55 -2.33 -3.87 9.25
CA LEU A 55 -1.96 -3.07 8.08
C LEU A 55 -2.47 -3.73 6.79
N PRO A 56 -3.27 -3.02 5.96
CA PRO A 56 -3.88 -3.59 4.77
C PRO A 56 -2.88 -3.86 3.63
N THR A 57 -1.63 -3.44 3.83
CA THR A 57 -0.53 -3.55 2.86
C THR A 57 0.33 -4.78 3.09
N GLY A 58 -0.26 -5.90 3.51
CA GLY A 58 0.42 -7.18 3.69
C GLY A 58 0.71 -7.94 2.39
N GLY A 59 0.02 -7.59 1.30
CA GLY A 59 0.15 -8.15 -0.05
C GLY A 59 -0.18 -7.11 -1.12
N TYR A 60 0.10 -7.40 -2.38
CA TYR A 60 -0.40 -6.59 -3.50
C TYR A 60 -1.88 -6.91 -3.71
N SER A 61 -2.71 -5.86 -3.72
CA SER A 61 -4.16 -6.03 -3.89
C SER A 61 -4.54 -6.37 -5.34
N PHE A 62 -3.73 -5.95 -6.32
CA PHE A 62 -4.07 -5.97 -7.74
C PHE A 62 -5.43 -5.32 -8.05
N ASN A 63 -5.79 -4.27 -7.28
CA ASN A 63 -6.99 -3.49 -7.53
C ASN A 63 -6.96 -2.74 -8.88
N ASP A 64 -5.85 -2.81 -9.62
CA ASP A 64 -5.76 -2.45 -11.04
C ASP A 64 -6.84 -3.15 -11.87
N VAL A 65 -7.30 -4.33 -11.47
CA VAL A 65 -8.43 -5.06 -12.09
C VAL A 65 -9.74 -4.25 -12.02
N ALA A 66 -9.89 -3.35 -11.05
CA ALA A 66 -11.00 -2.41 -10.96
C ALA A 66 -10.76 -1.08 -11.71
N THR A 67 -9.77 -1.01 -12.61
CA THR A 67 -9.36 0.20 -13.33
C THR A 67 -9.20 -0.05 -14.84
N ASP A 68 -8.72 0.94 -15.54
CA ASP A 68 -8.33 0.86 -16.96
C ASP A 68 -7.00 0.10 -17.21
N ASN A 69 -6.30 -0.36 -16.14
CA ASN A 69 -5.00 -1.02 -16.24
C ASN A 69 -5.07 -2.53 -16.44
N ALA A 70 -6.07 -3.22 -15.86
CA ALA A 70 -6.13 -4.68 -15.93
C ALA A 70 -7.57 -5.22 -15.88
N VAL A 71 -7.72 -6.48 -16.31
CA VAL A 71 -8.87 -7.34 -16.02
C VAL A 71 -8.38 -8.63 -15.35
N SER A 72 -9.31 -9.48 -14.89
CA SER A 72 -8.98 -10.82 -14.40
C SER A 72 -9.64 -11.89 -15.26
N ASN A 73 -8.99 -13.04 -15.44
CA ASN A 73 -9.59 -14.23 -16.01
C ASN A 73 -10.41 -15.03 -14.98
N ASP A 74 -10.29 -14.68 -13.69
CA ASP A 74 -11.16 -15.24 -12.64
C ASP A 74 -12.46 -14.44 -12.53
N GLY A 75 -13.57 -15.02 -12.99
CA GLY A 75 -14.90 -14.39 -12.94
C GLY A 75 -15.43 -14.15 -11.52
N SER A 76 -14.81 -14.72 -10.48
CA SER A 76 -15.14 -14.50 -9.08
C SER A 76 -14.32 -13.40 -8.41
N ASN A 77 -13.35 -12.82 -9.11
CA ASN A 77 -12.48 -11.78 -8.59
C ASN A 77 -13.30 -10.56 -8.13
N ASN A 78 -13.14 -10.16 -6.87
CA ASN A 78 -13.93 -9.09 -6.27
C ASN A 78 -13.74 -7.73 -6.94
N TYR A 79 -12.54 -7.42 -7.44
CA TYR A 79 -12.27 -6.17 -8.17
C TYR A 79 -12.89 -6.18 -9.56
N LEU A 80 -12.92 -7.34 -10.24
CA LEU A 80 -13.65 -7.52 -11.48
C LEU A 80 -15.16 -7.32 -11.25
N LEU A 81 -15.72 -7.97 -10.24
CA LEU A 81 -17.13 -7.82 -9.89
C LEU A 81 -17.49 -6.38 -9.54
N MET A 82 -16.60 -5.68 -8.82
CA MET A 82 -16.71 -4.25 -8.53
C MET A 82 -16.75 -3.41 -9.82
N ALA A 83 -15.80 -3.62 -10.73
CA ALA A 83 -15.68 -2.90 -11.99
C ALA A 83 -16.87 -3.12 -12.93
N THR A 84 -17.53 -4.27 -12.84
CA THR A 84 -18.66 -4.68 -13.68
C THR A 84 -20.04 -4.41 -13.05
N GLY A 85 -20.11 -3.57 -12.01
CA GLY A 85 -21.36 -3.03 -11.47
C GLY A 85 -21.86 -3.67 -10.19
N LYS A 86 -21.09 -4.55 -9.53
CA LYS A 86 -21.47 -5.16 -8.24
C LYS A 86 -20.93 -4.40 -7.03
N TRP A 87 -20.34 -3.22 -7.21
CA TRP A 87 -19.89 -2.38 -6.08
C TRP A 87 -21.08 -1.74 -5.37
N SER A 88 -21.16 -1.96 -4.08
CA SER A 88 -22.22 -1.43 -3.22
C SER A 88 -21.72 -1.23 -1.79
N SER A 89 -22.51 -0.58 -0.95
CA SER A 89 -22.24 -0.46 0.49
C SER A 89 -22.29 -1.78 1.27
N LEU A 90 -22.83 -2.85 0.66
CA LEU A 90 -22.83 -4.21 1.18
C LEU A 90 -21.68 -5.07 0.65
N ASN A 91 -21.18 -4.73 -0.53
CA ASN A 91 -20.08 -5.46 -1.18
C ASN A 91 -19.03 -4.46 -1.67
N ASN A 92 -18.07 -4.14 -0.79
CA ASN A 92 -17.00 -3.18 -1.05
C ASN A 92 -15.63 -3.83 -0.84
N PRO A 93 -14.93 -4.27 -1.90
CA PRO A 93 -13.58 -4.84 -1.78
C PRO A 93 -12.53 -3.86 -1.26
N MET A 94 -12.85 -2.55 -1.24
CA MET A 94 -11.97 -1.49 -0.75
C MET A 94 -12.28 -1.08 0.69
N ASP A 95 -13.14 -1.82 1.40
CA ASP A 95 -13.54 -1.53 2.77
C ASP A 95 -12.36 -1.60 3.75
N GLN A 96 -12.20 -0.56 4.57
CA GLN A 96 -11.21 -0.47 5.63
C GLN A 96 -11.85 -0.28 7.01
N TRP A 97 -13.18 -0.17 7.10
CA TRP A 97 -13.89 0.31 8.29
C TRP A 97 -13.61 -0.55 9.52
N ALA A 98 -14.02 -1.81 9.49
CA ALA A 98 -13.91 -2.69 10.66
C ALA A 98 -12.46 -2.95 11.07
N ASN A 99 -11.57 -3.17 10.08
CA ASN A 99 -10.17 -3.45 10.32
C ASN A 99 -9.44 -2.24 10.92
N ALA A 100 -9.65 -1.04 10.36
CA ALA A 100 -8.98 0.17 10.82
C ALA A 100 -9.50 0.63 12.18
N PHE A 101 -10.82 0.61 12.43
CA PHE A 101 -11.34 0.98 13.76
C PHE A 101 -10.96 -0.03 14.84
N SER A 102 -10.84 -1.32 14.52
CA SER A 102 -10.26 -2.30 15.45
C SER A 102 -8.80 -1.97 15.78
N ALA A 103 -7.99 -1.62 14.78
CA ALA A 103 -6.62 -1.17 15.02
C ALA A 103 -6.57 0.08 15.91
N ILE A 104 -7.36 1.10 15.58
CA ILE A 104 -7.45 2.36 16.34
C ILE A 104 -7.84 2.11 17.79
N GLN A 105 -8.76 1.17 18.05
CA GLN A 105 -9.14 0.78 19.41
C GLN A 105 -7.92 0.28 20.21
N TYR A 106 -7.14 -0.65 19.68
CA TYR A 106 -5.93 -1.17 20.35
C TYR A 106 -4.86 -0.10 20.51
N LEU A 107 -4.70 0.79 19.52
CA LEU A 107 -3.74 1.89 19.58
C LEU A 107 -4.14 2.93 20.64
N ASN A 108 -5.42 3.23 20.78
CA ASN A 108 -5.93 4.08 21.86
C ASN A 108 -5.67 3.46 23.24
N MET A 109 -5.95 2.16 23.42
CA MET A 109 -5.60 1.45 24.65
C MET A 109 -4.10 1.52 24.93
N THR A 110 -3.25 1.34 23.91
CA THR A 110 -1.79 1.48 24.02
C THR A 110 -1.43 2.86 24.57
N LEU A 111 -1.94 3.93 23.95
CA LEU A 111 -1.67 5.32 24.34
C LEU A 111 -2.15 5.64 25.77
N GLU A 112 -3.28 5.09 26.19
CA GLU A 112 -3.85 5.31 27.53
C GLU A 112 -3.09 4.56 28.64
N GLN A 113 -2.46 3.43 28.32
CA GLN A 113 -1.88 2.54 29.34
C GLN A 113 -0.35 2.57 29.38
N THR A 114 0.34 2.95 28.30
CA THR A 114 1.79 2.79 28.13
C THR A 114 2.62 3.48 29.23
N ASP A 115 2.17 4.64 29.76
CA ASP A 115 2.86 5.35 30.85
C ASP A 115 2.91 4.58 32.16
N LYS A 116 1.98 3.63 32.38
CA LYS A 116 1.90 2.80 33.57
C LYS A 116 2.71 1.51 33.44
N VAL A 117 3.08 1.13 32.19
CA VAL A 117 3.78 -0.12 31.93
C VAL A 117 5.22 -0.07 32.44
N ASN A 118 5.63 -1.12 33.10
CA ASN A 118 7.02 -1.31 33.51
C ASN A 118 7.83 -1.91 32.34
N TRP A 119 8.19 -1.06 31.36
CA TRP A 119 8.85 -1.46 30.12
C TRP A 119 10.25 -2.06 30.31
N ALA A 120 10.95 -1.71 31.39
CA ALA A 120 12.27 -2.25 31.72
C ALA A 120 12.40 -2.44 33.22
N ILE A 121 12.99 -3.56 33.61
CA ILE A 121 13.22 -3.90 35.02
C ILE A 121 14.27 -2.96 35.64
N THR A 122 15.29 -2.58 34.86
CA THR A 122 16.38 -1.70 35.25
C THR A 122 16.53 -0.55 34.27
N GLY A 123 17.01 0.59 34.76
CA GLY A 123 17.28 1.77 33.93
C GLY A 123 16.04 2.65 33.74
N LEU A 124 15.95 3.74 34.48
CA LEU A 124 14.84 4.72 34.37
C LEU A 124 14.69 5.23 32.93
N TYR A 125 15.78 5.60 32.29
CA TYR A 125 15.77 6.15 30.93
C TYR A 125 15.52 5.08 29.88
N THR A 126 15.90 3.81 30.11
CA THR A 126 15.52 2.70 29.22
C THR A 126 14.01 2.51 29.21
N LYS A 127 13.36 2.60 30.38
CA LYS A 127 11.90 2.56 30.50
C LYS A 127 11.26 3.74 29.75
N GLU A 128 11.79 4.96 29.91
CA GLU A 128 11.32 6.15 29.21
C GLU A 128 11.43 5.99 27.69
N MET A 129 12.56 5.50 27.18
CA MET A 129 12.79 5.28 25.75
C MET A 129 11.81 4.26 25.15
N PHE A 130 11.54 3.13 25.84
CA PHE A 130 10.52 2.17 25.38
C PHE A 130 9.12 2.78 25.37
N ASN A 131 8.77 3.58 26.38
CA ASN A 131 7.50 4.27 26.43
C ASN A 131 7.34 5.28 25.28
N ASP A 132 8.38 6.06 25.01
CA ASP A 132 8.42 7.01 23.89
C ASP A 132 8.30 6.32 22.55
N ARG A 133 9.05 5.23 22.31
CA ARG A 133 8.92 4.42 21.10
C ARG A 133 7.49 3.92 20.91
N THR A 134 6.91 3.34 21.96
CA THR A 134 5.55 2.81 21.93
C THR A 134 4.52 3.89 21.60
N LYS A 135 4.65 5.08 22.20
CA LYS A 135 3.78 6.23 21.89
C LYS A 135 3.94 6.67 20.44
N GLY A 136 5.19 6.84 19.99
CA GLY A 136 5.48 7.27 18.64
C GLY A 136 4.89 6.34 17.58
N GLU A 137 5.09 5.03 17.77
CA GLU A 137 4.51 4.03 16.86
C GLU A 137 2.97 4.02 16.93
N ALA A 138 2.38 4.12 18.11
CA ALA A 138 0.92 4.12 18.29
C ALA A 138 0.26 5.35 17.62
N TYR A 139 0.81 6.54 17.81
CA TYR A 139 0.36 7.75 17.12
C TYR A 139 0.51 7.63 15.60
N GLY A 140 1.67 7.18 15.12
CA GLY A 140 1.93 7.02 13.69
C GLY A 140 1.01 6.01 13.01
N LEU A 141 0.77 4.86 13.64
CA LEU A 141 -0.18 3.86 13.14
C LEU A 141 -1.61 4.38 13.15
N ARG A 142 -2.04 5.11 14.20
CA ARG A 142 -3.38 5.68 14.26
C ARG A 142 -3.61 6.70 13.14
N ALA A 143 -2.66 7.56 12.88
CA ALA A 143 -2.69 8.48 11.74
C ALA A 143 -2.80 7.74 10.40
N LEU A 144 -2.03 6.66 10.22
CA LEU A 144 -2.05 5.86 9.00
C LEU A 144 -3.39 5.15 8.79
N PHE A 145 -3.99 4.56 9.84
CA PHE A 145 -5.32 3.97 9.73
C PHE A 145 -6.41 5.01 9.45
N MET A 146 -6.32 6.19 10.04
CA MET A 146 -7.21 7.31 9.71
C MET A 146 -7.05 7.75 8.24
N TYR A 147 -5.83 7.77 7.71
CA TYR A 147 -5.60 8.03 6.28
C TYR A 147 -6.28 6.98 5.39
N TYR A 148 -6.14 5.68 5.69
CA TYR A 148 -6.82 4.62 4.94
C TYR A 148 -8.34 4.74 5.01
N LEU A 149 -8.89 5.10 6.16
CA LEU A 149 -10.31 5.37 6.33
C LEU A 149 -10.77 6.56 5.48
N LEU A 150 -10.03 7.67 5.48
CA LEU A 150 -10.36 8.84 4.65
C LEU A 150 -10.32 8.51 3.17
N GLN A 151 -9.31 7.77 2.72
CA GLN A 151 -9.16 7.37 1.33
C GLN A 151 -10.31 6.45 0.87
N ALA A 152 -10.73 5.50 1.73
CA ALA A 152 -11.75 4.51 1.39
C ALA A 152 -13.18 4.99 1.59
N HIS A 153 -13.43 5.87 2.57
CA HIS A 153 -14.78 6.20 3.04
C HIS A 153 -15.08 7.70 3.13
N GLY A 154 -14.05 8.57 3.02
CA GLY A 154 -14.26 10.01 2.95
C GLY A 154 -15.03 10.40 1.70
N GLY A 155 -15.98 11.34 1.80
CA GLY A 155 -16.74 11.76 0.62
C GLY A 155 -17.82 12.78 0.89
N TRP A 156 -18.42 13.27 -0.19
CA TRP A 156 -19.48 14.26 -0.17
C TRP A 156 -20.82 13.64 0.19
N THR A 157 -21.57 14.29 1.03
CA THR A 157 -22.95 13.93 1.41
C THR A 157 -23.97 14.59 0.48
N ASN A 158 -25.23 14.20 0.60
CA ASN A 158 -26.32 14.79 -0.20
C ASN A 158 -26.56 16.28 0.12
N ASP A 159 -26.22 16.75 1.33
CA ASP A 159 -26.30 18.15 1.74
C ASP A 159 -25.05 18.96 1.40
N GLY A 160 -24.13 18.40 0.60
CA GLY A 160 -22.96 19.10 0.07
C GLY A 160 -21.81 19.28 1.06
N LYS A 161 -21.75 18.49 2.15
CA LYS A 161 -20.63 18.51 3.08
C LYS A 161 -19.61 17.42 2.72
N LEU A 162 -18.34 17.75 2.77
CA LEU A 162 -17.25 16.76 2.66
C LEU A 162 -16.97 16.21 4.06
N LEU A 163 -17.36 14.95 4.29
CA LEU A 163 -17.15 14.26 5.55
C LEU A 163 -16.04 13.22 5.45
N GLY A 164 -15.29 13.06 6.53
CA GLY A 164 -14.37 11.95 6.76
C GLY A 164 -15.07 10.78 7.47
N VAL A 165 -14.54 10.39 8.59
CA VAL A 165 -15.04 9.31 9.48
C VAL A 165 -15.08 9.81 10.93
N PRO A 166 -15.68 9.08 11.88
CA PRO A 166 -15.58 9.45 13.30
C PRO A 166 -14.14 9.50 13.80
N ASN A 167 -13.73 10.59 14.45
CA ASN A 167 -12.42 10.74 15.10
C ASN A 167 -12.45 10.10 16.50
N ILE A 168 -12.02 8.84 16.59
CA ILE A 168 -11.99 8.08 17.84
C ILE A 168 -10.57 8.11 18.41
N THR A 169 -10.30 8.96 19.39
CA THR A 169 -8.99 9.17 20.00
C THR A 169 -8.84 8.57 21.40
N LYS A 170 -9.89 7.91 21.90
CA LYS A 170 -9.90 7.19 23.17
C LYS A 170 -10.40 5.77 22.96
N SER A 171 -9.99 4.85 23.82
CA SER A 171 -10.53 3.50 23.79
C SER A 171 -12.01 3.49 24.17
N LEU A 172 -12.77 2.63 23.52
CA LEU A 172 -14.19 2.42 23.80
C LEU A 172 -14.31 1.19 24.69
N ASP A 173 -15.09 1.28 25.76
CA ASP A 173 -15.46 0.16 26.62
C ASP A 173 -16.86 -0.38 26.25
N THR A 174 -17.28 -1.45 26.92
CA THR A 174 -18.59 -2.08 26.69
C THR A 174 -19.79 -1.18 27.07
N LYS A 175 -19.53 -0.09 27.81
CA LYS A 175 -20.54 0.90 28.23
C LYS A 175 -20.58 2.12 27.32
N SER A 176 -19.60 2.25 26.42
CA SER A 176 -19.50 3.39 25.50
C SER A 176 -20.66 3.35 24.51
N VAL A 177 -21.44 4.42 24.46
CA VAL A 177 -22.51 4.59 23.46
C VAL A 177 -21.85 5.01 22.14
N VAL A 178 -21.73 4.07 21.21
CA VAL A 178 -21.15 4.33 19.89
C VAL A 178 -22.24 4.89 18.96
N ASN A 179 -22.59 6.15 19.12
CA ASN A 179 -23.51 6.86 18.20
C ASN A 179 -22.82 8.16 17.70
N LEU A 180 -21.56 8.02 17.26
CA LEU A 180 -20.75 9.16 16.84
C LEU A 180 -21.05 9.51 15.38
N PRO A 181 -21.30 10.80 15.07
CA PRO A 181 -21.37 11.25 13.69
C PRO A 181 -19.99 11.20 13.04
N ARG A 182 -19.97 11.28 11.72
CA ARG A 182 -18.74 11.53 10.97
C ARG A 182 -18.25 12.95 11.24
N ASN A 183 -16.96 13.09 11.45
CA ASN A 183 -16.28 14.39 11.43
C ASN A 183 -16.16 14.90 10.00
N THR A 184 -15.96 16.21 9.84
CA THR A 184 -15.58 16.76 8.54
C THR A 184 -14.22 16.19 8.10
N PHE A 185 -13.98 16.17 6.81
CA PHE A 185 -12.70 15.72 6.26
C PHE A 185 -11.54 16.56 6.82
N ALA A 186 -11.74 17.87 6.96
CA ALA A 186 -10.74 18.78 7.53
C ALA A 186 -10.43 18.49 9.01
N GLU A 187 -11.43 18.16 9.84
CA GLU A 187 -11.20 17.75 11.24
C GLU A 187 -10.42 16.43 11.32
N CYS A 188 -10.70 15.48 10.42
CA CYS A 188 -9.94 14.24 10.34
C CYS A 188 -8.47 14.51 9.95
N LEU A 189 -8.22 15.40 8.99
CA LEU A 189 -6.86 15.80 8.62
C LEU A 189 -6.13 16.46 9.79
N THR A 190 -6.81 17.34 10.55
CA THR A 190 -6.24 17.97 11.75
C THR A 190 -5.77 16.91 12.75
N GLN A 191 -6.59 15.88 13.00
CA GLN A 191 -6.23 14.79 13.89
C GLN A 191 -5.06 13.97 13.34
N ILE A 192 -5.06 13.65 12.05
CA ILE A 192 -3.95 12.92 11.40
C ILE A 192 -2.64 13.69 11.56
N TYR A 193 -2.63 14.99 11.24
CA TYR A 193 -1.41 15.81 11.37
C TYR A 193 -0.95 15.95 12.82
N ALA A 194 -1.85 16.04 13.77
CA ALA A 194 -1.51 16.04 15.19
C ALA A 194 -0.82 14.74 15.61
N ASP A 195 -1.38 13.59 15.21
CA ASP A 195 -0.81 12.28 15.50
C ASP A 195 0.55 12.07 14.80
N LEU A 196 0.70 12.48 13.53
CA LEU A 196 1.98 12.42 12.82
C LEU A 196 3.04 13.28 13.52
N SER A 197 2.66 14.48 14.00
CA SER A 197 3.59 15.36 14.73
C SER A 197 4.01 14.76 16.08
N GLN A 198 3.08 14.12 16.79
CA GLN A 198 3.42 13.36 18.00
C GLN A 198 4.38 12.22 17.69
N ALA A 199 4.11 11.43 16.65
CA ALA A 199 4.97 10.33 16.24
C ALA A 199 6.40 10.82 15.92
N GLU A 200 6.54 11.90 15.15
CA GLU A 200 7.84 12.50 14.82
C GLU A 200 8.62 12.99 16.06
N SER A 201 7.91 13.42 17.13
CA SER A 201 8.56 13.89 18.37
C SER A 201 9.13 12.75 19.23
N TYR A 202 8.67 11.53 19.04
CA TYR A 202 9.04 10.36 19.82
C TYR A 202 9.99 9.40 19.10
N LEU A 203 9.88 9.29 17.76
CA LEU A 203 10.61 8.29 16.99
C LEU A 203 11.94 8.83 16.45
N PRO A 204 12.97 7.98 16.32
CA PRO A 204 14.20 8.32 15.62
C PRO A 204 13.92 8.46 14.11
N LEU A 205 14.87 9.06 13.39
CA LEU A 205 14.79 9.14 11.94
C LEU A 205 14.74 7.75 11.30
N ASP A 206 15.61 6.86 11.76
CA ASP A 206 15.68 5.44 11.40
C ASP A 206 16.08 4.63 12.64
N PHE A 207 15.77 3.34 12.66
CA PHE A 207 16.28 2.41 13.67
C PHE A 207 17.63 1.88 13.22
N GLU A 208 18.71 2.41 13.82
CA GLU A 208 20.10 2.02 13.51
C GLU A 208 20.93 1.93 14.78
N ASP A 209 21.88 1.01 14.78
CA ASP A 209 22.81 0.89 15.91
C ASP A 209 23.84 2.03 15.89
N ILE A 210 23.93 2.76 16.99
CA ILE A 210 25.00 3.72 17.25
C ILE A 210 26.17 3.04 17.96
N THR A 211 27.38 3.59 17.82
CA THR A 211 28.63 2.95 18.31
C THR A 211 29.25 3.65 19.52
N SER A 212 28.72 4.83 19.90
CA SER A 212 29.25 5.62 21.01
C SER A 212 28.17 6.51 21.64
N ASN A 213 28.41 6.95 22.89
CA ASN A 213 27.47 7.76 23.65
C ASN A 213 27.27 9.20 23.09
N ASP A 214 28.23 9.72 22.38
CA ASP A 214 28.16 11.04 21.73
C ASP A 214 27.16 11.07 20.55
N GLN A 215 26.81 9.92 20.00
CA GLN A 215 25.77 9.77 18.97
C GLN A 215 24.35 9.72 19.54
N ILE A 216 24.18 9.61 20.87
CA ILE A 216 22.87 9.59 21.51
C ILE A 216 22.17 10.93 21.28
N PRO A 217 20.90 10.94 20.74
CA PRO A 217 20.15 12.19 20.52
C PRO A 217 19.98 13.02 21.79
N GLY A 218 19.94 14.35 21.65
CA GLY A 218 19.96 15.30 22.76
C GLY A 218 18.93 15.07 23.87
N LYS A 219 17.75 14.50 23.53
CA LYS A 219 16.71 14.12 24.48
C LYS A 219 17.24 13.15 25.56
N TYR A 220 18.12 12.21 25.16
CA TYR A 220 18.66 11.14 26.02
C TYR A 220 20.16 11.29 26.29
N SER A 221 20.84 12.28 25.69
CA SER A 221 22.27 12.52 25.84
C SER A 221 22.64 12.74 27.32
N GLY A 222 23.70 12.06 27.79
CA GLY A 222 24.13 12.10 29.17
C GLY A 222 23.24 11.36 30.18
N LYS A 223 22.14 10.72 29.72
CA LYS A 223 21.17 10.03 30.58
C LYS A 223 21.17 8.52 30.41
N THR A 224 21.74 7.99 29.34
CA THR A 224 21.76 6.57 29.00
C THR A 224 23.07 6.19 28.34
N THR A 225 23.28 4.90 28.04
CA THR A 225 24.41 4.38 27.28
C THR A 225 23.99 4.07 25.85
N PHE A 226 24.96 4.03 24.91
CA PHE A 226 24.66 3.63 23.52
C PHE A 226 24.12 2.19 23.46
N SER A 227 24.53 1.31 24.35
CA SER A 227 24.01 -0.07 24.44
C SER A 227 22.52 -0.09 24.80
N ASP A 228 22.10 0.72 25.78
CA ASP A 228 20.70 0.82 26.19
C ASP A 228 19.87 1.54 25.10
N TYR A 229 20.46 2.54 24.43
CA TYR A 229 19.82 3.21 23.31
C TYR A 229 19.55 2.24 22.15
N ASN A 230 20.55 1.47 21.72
CA ASN A 230 20.41 0.47 20.67
C ASN A 230 19.40 -0.64 21.02
N ARG A 231 19.27 -0.98 22.30
CA ARG A 231 18.25 -1.93 22.76
C ARG A 231 16.82 -1.45 22.44
N VAL A 232 16.59 -0.13 22.35
CA VAL A 232 15.26 0.46 22.13
C VAL A 232 15.08 1.01 20.73
N PHE A 233 16.12 1.62 20.17
CA PHE A 233 16.07 2.34 18.90
C PHE A 233 17.08 1.81 17.88
N GLY A 234 17.66 0.64 18.12
CA GLY A 234 18.67 0.05 17.25
C GLY A 234 18.10 -0.74 16.08
N ALA A 235 19.00 -1.32 15.29
CA ALA A 235 18.71 -2.04 14.04
C ALA A 235 17.81 -3.29 14.22
N PHE A 236 17.68 -3.82 15.43
CA PHE A 236 16.75 -4.93 15.72
C PHE A 236 15.28 -4.57 15.40
N ASP A 237 14.92 -3.30 15.50
CA ASP A 237 13.56 -2.80 15.27
C ASP A 237 13.31 -2.37 13.80
N HIS A 238 14.18 -2.72 12.86
CA HIS A 238 13.96 -2.52 11.44
C HIS A 238 12.58 -3.03 11.00
N GLY A 239 11.90 -2.27 10.13
CA GLY A 239 10.54 -2.57 9.64
C GLY A 239 9.41 -1.97 10.48
N ARG A 240 9.71 -1.43 11.68
CA ARG A 240 8.76 -0.63 12.48
C ARG A 240 8.70 0.82 11.98
N LEU A 241 7.70 1.58 12.44
CA LEU A 241 7.54 2.99 12.05
C LEU A 241 8.69 3.85 12.58
N THR A 242 9.22 4.69 11.69
CA THR A 242 10.28 5.67 11.95
C THR A 242 9.80 7.06 11.55
N THR A 243 10.49 8.11 11.97
CA THR A 243 10.18 9.48 11.52
C THR A 243 10.24 9.62 10.00
N ARG A 244 11.13 8.89 9.31
CA ARG A 244 11.19 8.87 7.85
C ARG A 244 9.90 8.31 7.24
N ILE A 245 9.36 7.22 7.77
CA ILE A 245 8.09 6.63 7.33
C ILE A 245 6.93 7.58 7.63
N ILE A 246 6.91 8.20 8.81
CA ILE A 246 5.89 9.19 9.20
C ILE A 246 5.85 10.38 8.26
N LYS A 247 7.00 10.91 7.84
CA LYS A 247 7.08 11.97 6.83
C LYS A 247 6.51 11.52 5.48
N ALA A 248 6.77 10.28 5.06
CA ALA A 248 6.21 9.74 3.83
C ALA A 248 4.67 9.58 3.90
N VAL A 249 4.14 9.14 5.04
CA VAL A 249 2.68 9.12 5.28
C VAL A 249 2.10 10.53 5.24
N ARG A 250 2.78 11.53 5.84
CA ARG A 250 2.38 12.93 5.76
C ARG A 250 2.29 13.42 4.30
N ALA A 251 3.26 13.08 3.46
CA ALA A 251 3.24 13.42 2.03
C ALA A 251 2.05 12.78 1.29
N GLN A 252 1.74 11.50 1.57
CA GLN A 252 0.58 10.82 1.00
C GLN A 252 -0.74 11.47 1.43
N VAL A 253 -0.87 11.84 2.71
CA VAL A 253 -2.05 12.54 3.26
C VAL A 253 -2.24 13.89 2.61
N SER A 254 -1.18 14.70 2.50
CA SER A 254 -1.22 16.02 1.90
C SER A 254 -1.55 15.96 0.40
N LEU A 255 -0.99 15.00 -0.32
CA LEU A 255 -1.30 14.75 -1.74
C LEU A 255 -2.80 14.41 -1.93
N LEU A 256 -3.35 13.53 -1.11
CA LEU A 256 -4.77 13.18 -1.14
C LEU A 256 -5.64 14.41 -0.89
N ALA A 257 -5.33 15.17 0.15
CA ALA A 257 -6.10 16.33 0.59
C ALA A 257 -6.07 17.49 -0.42
N ALA A 258 -4.95 17.71 -1.12
CA ALA A 258 -4.82 18.72 -2.16
C ALA A 258 -5.46 18.32 -3.49
N SER A 259 -5.80 17.04 -3.69
CA SER A 259 -6.31 16.50 -4.96
C SER A 259 -7.74 16.98 -5.26
N PRO A 260 -8.17 17.07 -6.55
CA PRO A 260 -9.46 17.61 -6.98
C PRO A 260 -10.70 17.01 -6.31
N ALA A 261 -10.66 15.76 -5.87
CA ALA A 261 -11.80 15.14 -5.19
C ALA A 261 -12.04 15.72 -3.79
N PHE A 262 -11.02 16.27 -3.11
CA PHE A 262 -11.06 16.65 -1.70
C PHE A 262 -10.69 18.10 -1.41
N ASN A 263 -10.01 18.80 -2.32
CA ASN A 263 -9.41 20.13 -2.09
C ASN A 263 -10.43 21.21 -1.68
N LEU A 264 -11.68 21.13 -2.12
CA LEU A 264 -12.72 22.10 -1.75
C LEU A 264 -13.18 21.99 -0.28
N GLY A 265 -12.84 20.90 0.40
CA GLY A 265 -13.20 20.68 1.81
C GLY A 265 -12.00 20.75 2.76
N THR A 266 -10.83 21.24 2.29
CA THR A 266 -9.60 21.33 3.09
C THR A 266 -8.87 22.64 2.84
N SER A 267 -7.97 23.01 3.75
CA SER A 267 -7.01 24.13 3.58
C SER A 267 -5.63 23.65 3.08
N VAL A 268 -5.47 22.36 2.78
CA VAL A 268 -4.19 21.81 2.32
C VAL A 268 -3.96 22.22 0.87
N THR A 269 -2.85 22.91 0.63
CA THR A 269 -2.45 23.39 -0.69
C THR A 269 -1.51 22.41 -1.40
N TRP A 270 -1.39 22.55 -2.71
CA TRP A 270 -0.39 21.82 -3.48
C TRP A 270 1.05 22.14 -3.04
N ALA A 271 1.33 23.39 -2.67
CA ALA A 271 2.62 23.77 -2.11
C ALA A 271 2.94 22.97 -0.84
N LYS A 272 1.97 22.87 0.10
CA LYS A 272 2.13 22.04 1.31
C LYS A 272 2.40 20.58 0.96
N ALA A 273 1.71 20.01 -0.03
CA ALA A 273 1.94 18.63 -0.45
C ALA A 273 3.34 18.44 -1.08
N ALA A 274 3.84 19.43 -1.82
CA ALA A 274 5.20 19.42 -2.35
C ALA A 274 6.25 19.51 -1.23
N ASP A 275 6.05 20.42 -0.26
CA ASP A 275 6.94 20.58 0.89
C ASP A 275 7.02 19.28 1.72
N ASP A 276 5.89 18.63 1.98
CA ASP A 276 5.86 17.36 2.73
C ASP A 276 6.57 16.22 1.97
N ALA A 277 6.44 16.15 0.64
CA ALA A 277 7.15 15.18 -0.16
C ALA A 277 8.67 15.46 -0.21
N ALA A 278 9.06 16.73 -0.39
CA ALA A 278 10.45 17.13 -0.35
C ALA A 278 11.12 16.82 0.99
N ALA A 279 10.41 17.00 2.11
CA ALA A 279 10.92 16.67 3.45
C ALA A 279 11.33 15.19 3.62
N VAL A 280 10.83 14.30 2.76
CA VAL A 280 11.26 12.89 2.69
C VAL A 280 12.45 12.73 1.77
N LEU A 281 12.41 13.38 0.60
CA LEU A 281 13.42 13.22 -0.45
C LEU A 281 14.76 13.84 -0.05
N ASP A 282 14.72 14.97 0.65
CA ASP A 282 15.92 15.73 1.02
C ASP A 282 16.72 15.06 2.15
N ILE A 283 16.10 14.18 2.94
CA ILE A 283 16.77 13.39 3.98
C ILE A 283 17.23 12.01 3.49
N ASN A 284 17.05 11.68 2.21
CA ASN A 284 17.45 10.39 1.65
C ASN A 284 18.87 10.47 1.07
N GLY A 285 19.82 9.79 1.68
CA GLY A 285 21.21 9.71 1.20
C GLY A 285 21.81 11.10 0.94
N THR A 286 22.15 11.39 -0.33
CA THR A 286 22.69 12.71 -0.77
C THR A 286 21.60 13.77 -0.95
N GLY A 287 20.35 13.45 -0.72
CA GLY A 287 19.20 14.33 -0.83
C GLY A 287 18.66 14.48 -2.27
N GLY A 288 17.35 14.73 -2.37
CA GLY A 288 16.68 15.03 -3.63
C GLY A 288 16.90 14.00 -4.74
N ILE A 289 16.96 14.49 -5.97
CA ILE A 289 17.07 13.63 -7.18
C ILE A 289 18.37 12.80 -7.22
N SER A 290 19.45 13.30 -6.64
CA SER A 290 20.74 12.59 -6.63
C SER A 290 20.71 11.28 -5.84
N ALA A 291 19.74 11.12 -4.94
CA ALA A 291 19.51 9.91 -4.15
C ALA A 291 18.53 8.93 -4.83
N MET A 292 18.05 9.22 -6.03
CA MET A 292 17.11 8.33 -6.74
C MET A 292 17.77 6.98 -7.06
N ALA A 293 17.16 5.89 -6.60
CA ALA A 293 17.69 4.55 -6.82
C ALA A 293 17.72 4.19 -8.30
N ALA A 294 18.88 3.74 -8.79
CA ALA A 294 19.08 3.39 -10.20
C ALA A 294 18.21 2.19 -10.64
N ASN A 295 17.95 1.25 -9.73
CA ASN A 295 17.15 0.04 -9.99
C ASN A 295 15.65 0.19 -9.69
N GLY A 296 15.15 1.41 -9.50
CA GLY A 296 13.77 1.67 -9.09
C GLY A 296 12.69 1.05 -9.97
N ALA A 297 12.98 0.77 -11.25
CA ALA A 297 12.07 0.03 -12.13
C ALA A 297 12.06 -1.50 -11.88
N LYS A 298 13.07 -2.05 -11.19
CA LYS A 298 13.29 -3.50 -10.99
C LYS A 298 13.54 -3.89 -9.53
N TRP A 299 13.20 -3.04 -8.60
CA TRP A 299 13.52 -3.22 -7.18
C TRP A 299 13.06 -4.58 -6.59
N TYR A 300 12.00 -5.16 -7.14
CA TYR A 300 11.43 -6.45 -6.71
C TYR A 300 12.18 -7.68 -7.25
N ALA A 301 13.03 -7.52 -8.25
CA ALA A 301 13.66 -8.61 -8.99
C ALA A 301 15.15 -8.79 -8.68
N SER A 302 15.63 -8.25 -7.54
CA SER A 302 17.05 -8.35 -7.19
C SER A 302 17.46 -9.80 -6.96
N SER A 303 18.57 -10.19 -7.65
CA SER A 303 19.31 -11.43 -7.41
C SER A 303 20.65 -11.19 -6.71
N ASN A 304 20.92 -9.96 -6.27
CA ASN A 304 22.16 -9.59 -5.57
C ASN A 304 22.19 -10.23 -4.19
N ALA A 305 23.16 -11.09 -3.93
CA ALA A 305 23.29 -11.82 -2.66
C ALA A 305 23.41 -10.88 -1.46
N THR A 306 24.20 -9.80 -1.58
CA THR A 306 24.36 -8.81 -0.51
C THR A 306 23.04 -8.11 -0.18
N GLU A 307 22.28 -7.72 -1.21
CA GLU A 307 20.95 -7.12 -1.01
C GLU A 307 19.98 -8.12 -0.35
N ILE A 308 19.98 -9.37 -0.80
CA ILE A 308 19.15 -10.44 -0.23
C ILE A 308 19.51 -10.72 1.23
N ASP A 309 20.79 -10.73 1.57
CA ASP A 309 21.25 -10.88 2.96
C ASP A 309 20.89 -9.67 3.82
N GLY A 310 20.98 -8.48 3.25
CA GLY A 310 20.50 -7.23 3.87
C GLY A 310 19.00 -7.27 4.17
N LEU A 311 18.19 -7.75 3.21
CA LEU A 311 16.74 -7.94 3.42
C LEU A 311 16.43 -8.84 4.62
N ALA A 312 17.18 -9.94 4.78
CA ALA A 312 17.01 -10.86 5.91
C ALA A 312 17.37 -10.23 7.26
N LYS A 313 18.26 -9.22 7.25
CA LYS A 313 18.66 -8.43 8.42
C LYS A 313 17.81 -7.18 8.65
N GLY A 314 16.75 -6.99 7.86
CA GLY A 314 15.84 -5.83 7.98
C GLY A 314 16.27 -4.60 7.17
N VAL A 315 17.41 -4.61 6.48
CA VAL A 315 17.88 -3.48 5.67
C VAL A 315 16.99 -3.31 4.44
N ASN A 316 16.62 -2.08 4.14
CA ASN A 316 15.84 -1.76 2.94
C ASN A 316 16.77 -1.54 1.73
N PRO A 317 16.39 -2.03 0.52
CA PRO A 317 17.00 -1.58 -0.72
C PRO A 317 16.83 -0.06 -0.91
N ALA A 318 17.71 0.56 -1.68
CA ALA A 318 17.72 2.01 -1.88
C ALA A 318 16.39 2.61 -2.39
N GLU A 319 15.61 1.84 -3.15
CA GLU A 319 14.28 2.26 -3.63
C GLU A 319 13.20 2.19 -2.55
N ILE A 320 13.40 1.38 -1.49
CA ILE A 320 12.36 1.02 -0.54
C ILE A 320 12.47 1.86 0.73
N LEU A 321 11.41 2.57 1.04
CA LEU A 321 11.29 3.33 2.28
C LEU A 321 10.68 2.47 3.39
N TRP A 322 9.63 1.71 3.08
CA TRP A 322 8.98 0.80 4.03
C TRP A 322 8.44 -0.44 3.31
N ARG A 323 8.61 -1.61 3.90
CA ARG A 323 8.21 -2.90 3.32
C ARG A 323 7.69 -3.89 4.36
N THR A 324 7.10 -4.98 3.89
CA THR A 324 6.84 -6.17 4.72
C THR A 324 8.12 -6.95 5.00
N ASN A 325 8.04 -7.87 5.95
CA ASN A 325 9.10 -8.87 6.11
C ASN A 325 9.29 -9.68 4.83
N VAL A 326 10.51 -10.18 4.63
CA VAL A 326 10.83 -11.04 3.50
C VAL A 326 10.45 -12.48 3.81
N GLY A 327 9.85 -13.16 2.83
CA GLY A 327 9.52 -14.59 2.92
C GLY A 327 9.75 -15.31 1.60
N ALA A 328 10.13 -16.58 1.66
CA ALA A 328 10.24 -17.42 0.47
C ALA A 328 8.85 -17.91 0.04
N SER A 329 8.50 -17.69 -1.23
CA SER A 329 7.21 -18.04 -1.80
C SER A 329 7.32 -18.22 -3.32
N ASN A 330 6.31 -18.82 -3.93
CA ASN A 330 6.05 -18.84 -5.37
C ASN A 330 4.58 -18.52 -5.68
N ASN A 331 3.84 -18.01 -4.71
CA ASN A 331 2.41 -17.74 -4.86
C ASN A 331 2.14 -16.68 -5.93
N MET A 332 2.95 -15.63 -6.01
CA MET A 332 2.80 -14.57 -7.00
C MET A 332 2.92 -15.12 -8.43
N GLU A 333 3.89 -15.99 -8.65
CA GLU A 333 4.14 -16.64 -9.94
C GLU A 333 3.06 -17.68 -10.23
N SER A 334 2.67 -18.49 -9.25
CA SER A 334 1.56 -19.47 -9.37
C SER A 334 0.27 -18.80 -9.78
N ASP A 335 -0.03 -17.63 -9.25
CA ASP A 335 -1.23 -16.89 -9.57
C ASP A 335 -1.13 -16.15 -10.91
N ASN A 336 0.05 -15.70 -11.35
CA ASN A 336 0.14 -14.75 -12.47
C ASN A 336 0.98 -15.21 -13.67
N TYR A 337 1.80 -16.25 -13.57
CA TYR A 337 2.48 -16.79 -14.76
C TYR A 337 1.48 -17.30 -15.80
N PRO A 338 1.85 -17.24 -17.10
CA PRO A 338 1.09 -17.89 -18.15
C PRO A 338 0.96 -19.40 -17.96
N PRO A 339 -0.08 -20.05 -18.51
CA PRO A 339 -0.28 -21.51 -18.42
C PRO A 339 0.90 -22.37 -18.84
N THR A 340 1.63 -21.96 -19.89
CA THR A 340 2.86 -22.68 -20.33
C THR A 340 3.93 -22.72 -19.24
N LEU A 341 3.93 -21.78 -18.30
CA LEU A 341 4.78 -21.76 -17.12
C LEU A 341 4.08 -22.30 -15.86
N TYR A 342 2.98 -23.02 -16.01
CA TYR A 342 2.17 -23.64 -14.95
C TYR A 342 1.45 -22.62 -14.01
N GLY A 343 1.30 -21.36 -14.44
CA GLY A 343 0.56 -20.34 -13.71
C GLY A 343 -0.91 -20.27 -14.08
N LYS A 344 -1.68 -19.48 -13.29
CA LYS A 344 -3.12 -19.27 -13.48
C LYS A 344 -3.44 -18.02 -14.33
N GLY A 345 -2.47 -17.15 -14.60
CA GLY A 345 -2.64 -15.94 -15.40
C GLY A 345 -3.70 -14.98 -14.87
N LEU A 346 -3.89 -14.83 -13.54
CA LEU A 346 -5.06 -14.15 -12.96
C LEU A 346 -5.18 -12.67 -13.31
N VAL A 347 -4.06 -11.95 -13.43
CA VAL A 347 -4.05 -10.52 -13.76
C VAL A 347 -3.63 -10.33 -15.22
N ASN A 348 -4.54 -9.77 -16.00
CA ASN A 348 -4.32 -9.51 -17.42
C ASN A 348 -4.24 -8.00 -17.68
N PRO A 349 -3.05 -7.44 -17.95
CA PRO A 349 -2.90 -6.05 -18.35
C PRO A 349 -3.76 -5.70 -19.58
N THR A 350 -4.31 -4.51 -19.61
CA THR A 350 -5.15 -4.06 -20.75
C THR A 350 -4.32 -3.44 -21.88
N GLN A 351 -4.87 -3.40 -23.07
CA GLN A 351 -4.32 -2.59 -24.17
C GLN A 351 -4.27 -1.10 -23.78
N ASN A 352 -5.23 -0.61 -22.99
CA ASN A 352 -5.25 0.77 -22.49
C ASN A 352 -3.97 1.11 -21.69
N LEU A 353 -3.46 0.16 -20.88
CA LEU A 353 -2.18 0.33 -20.18
C LEU A 353 -0.99 0.19 -21.15
N VAL A 354 -1.03 -0.76 -22.07
CA VAL A 354 0.03 -0.94 -23.08
C VAL A 354 0.19 0.31 -23.94
N ASP A 355 -0.90 0.95 -24.33
CA ASP A 355 -0.89 2.19 -25.11
C ASP A 355 -0.34 3.38 -24.34
N ALA A 356 -0.46 3.39 -23.01
CA ALA A 356 0.08 4.44 -22.14
C ALA A 356 1.63 4.48 -22.11
N PHE A 357 2.31 3.37 -22.41
CA PHE A 357 3.77 3.37 -22.56
C PHE A 357 4.16 4.14 -23.82
N PRO A 358 5.02 5.16 -23.75
CA PRO A 358 5.42 5.94 -24.91
C PRO A 358 6.35 5.14 -25.83
N ALA A 359 6.67 5.73 -26.97
CA ALA A 359 7.78 5.28 -27.80
C ALA A 359 9.13 5.53 -27.07
N LEU A 360 10.18 4.83 -27.46
CA LEU A 360 11.52 4.93 -26.86
C LEU A 360 12.09 6.36 -26.88
N ASN A 361 11.68 7.17 -27.86
CA ASN A 361 12.06 8.57 -27.97
C ASN A 361 11.22 9.52 -27.06
N GLY A 362 10.33 8.96 -26.24
CA GLY A 362 9.55 9.65 -25.24
C GLY A 362 8.20 10.18 -25.67
N PHE A 363 7.88 10.23 -26.97
CA PHE A 363 6.59 10.71 -27.48
C PHE A 363 5.48 9.68 -27.24
N PRO A 364 4.27 10.11 -26.86
CA PRO A 364 3.09 9.23 -26.84
C PRO A 364 2.90 8.55 -28.20
N ILE A 365 2.48 7.28 -28.21
CA ILE A 365 2.26 6.53 -29.47
C ILE A 365 1.16 7.13 -30.33
N THR A 366 0.26 7.93 -29.74
CA THR A 366 -0.78 8.68 -30.43
C THR A 366 -0.25 9.85 -31.27
N ASP A 367 0.96 10.31 -31.00
CA ASP A 367 1.68 11.27 -31.85
C ASP A 367 2.31 10.53 -33.04
N ALA A 368 1.53 10.30 -34.08
CA ALA A 368 1.94 9.55 -35.26
C ALA A 368 3.18 10.15 -35.96
N THR A 369 3.39 11.46 -35.83
CA THR A 369 4.51 12.17 -36.48
C THR A 369 5.84 11.95 -35.76
N ASN A 370 5.84 12.12 -34.46
CA ASN A 370 7.07 12.16 -33.66
C ASN A 370 7.41 10.81 -33.02
N SER A 371 6.42 10.01 -32.62
CA SER A 371 6.65 8.73 -31.91
C SER A 371 7.33 7.69 -32.78
N LYS A 372 7.12 7.72 -34.11
CA LYS A 372 7.53 6.68 -35.06
C LYS A 372 6.93 5.30 -34.71
N PHE A 373 5.79 5.29 -34.01
CA PHE A 373 5.09 4.06 -33.66
C PHE A 373 4.61 3.31 -34.91
N ASN A 374 4.84 1.98 -34.91
CA ASN A 374 4.41 1.10 -36.00
C ASN A 374 3.33 0.12 -35.50
N PRO A 375 2.06 0.28 -35.88
CA PRO A 375 0.99 -0.65 -35.49
C PRO A 375 1.19 -2.10 -35.96
N GLY A 376 1.95 -2.33 -37.04
CA GLY A 376 2.28 -3.66 -37.52
C GLY A 376 3.38 -4.36 -36.69
N ASN A 377 4.06 -3.63 -35.81
CA ASN A 377 5.00 -4.16 -34.82
C ASN A 377 4.89 -3.34 -33.52
N PRO A 378 3.79 -3.50 -32.77
CA PRO A 378 3.37 -2.55 -31.75
C PRO A 378 4.26 -2.56 -30.49
N TYR A 379 5.13 -3.55 -30.34
CA TYR A 379 5.98 -3.69 -29.17
C TYR A 379 7.43 -3.22 -29.40
N ALA A 380 7.82 -2.98 -30.65
CA ALA A 380 9.17 -2.52 -30.99
C ALA A 380 9.32 -1.01 -30.75
N GLY A 381 10.52 -0.59 -30.29
CA GLY A 381 10.82 0.83 -30.11
C GLY A 381 9.96 1.54 -29.07
N ARG A 382 9.52 0.82 -28.04
CA ARG A 382 8.68 1.32 -26.92
C ARG A 382 9.54 1.62 -25.69
N ASP A 383 8.95 2.30 -24.75
CA ASP A 383 9.49 2.47 -23.40
C ASP A 383 9.95 1.11 -22.84
N PRO A 384 11.19 0.98 -22.35
CA PRO A 384 11.71 -0.30 -21.84
C PRO A 384 10.89 -0.92 -20.72
N ARG A 385 10.16 -0.10 -19.94
CA ARG A 385 9.27 -0.59 -18.87
C ARG A 385 8.13 -1.46 -19.42
N LEU A 386 7.69 -1.27 -20.66
CA LEU A 386 6.66 -2.12 -21.27
C LEU A 386 7.06 -3.60 -21.19
N SER A 387 8.25 -3.95 -21.65
CA SER A 387 8.75 -5.34 -21.63
C SER A 387 9.12 -5.83 -20.23
N LEU A 388 9.41 -4.91 -19.30
CA LEU A 388 9.69 -5.25 -17.90
C LEU A 388 8.43 -5.59 -17.11
N TYR A 389 7.29 -4.96 -17.44
CA TYR A 389 6.09 -5.00 -16.61
C TYR A 389 4.99 -5.88 -17.21
N ILE A 390 5.03 -6.08 -18.52
CA ILE A 390 3.98 -6.77 -19.26
C ILE A 390 4.61 -7.82 -20.19
N ALA A 391 4.13 -9.06 -20.10
CA ALA A 391 4.43 -10.09 -21.08
C ALA A 391 3.39 -10.02 -22.20
N PHE A 392 3.87 -9.89 -23.42
CA PHE A 392 3.10 -9.84 -24.66
C PHE A 392 3.58 -10.95 -25.62
N ASN A 393 2.93 -11.10 -26.75
CA ASN A 393 3.26 -12.12 -27.74
C ASN A 393 4.75 -12.06 -28.15
N GLY A 394 5.46 -13.18 -27.98
CA GLY A 394 6.89 -13.29 -28.25
C GLY A 394 7.81 -12.93 -27.06
N SER A 395 7.26 -12.48 -25.92
CA SER A 395 8.04 -12.27 -24.69
C SER A 395 8.70 -13.57 -24.24
N LYS A 396 9.93 -13.48 -23.72
CA LYS A 396 10.59 -14.59 -23.01
C LYS A 396 10.38 -14.41 -21.51
N MET A 397 9.97 -15.46 -20.81
CA MET A 397 9.61 -15.40 -19.39
C MET A 397 9.99 -16.69 -18.66
N GLY A 398 10.16 -16.59 -17.33
CA GLY A 398 10.50 -17.71 -16.45
C GLY A 398 11.96 -18.17 -16.57
N PRO A 399 12.41 -19.13 -15.73
CA PRO A 399 13.82 -19.52 -15.61
C PRO A 399 14.42 -20.12 -16.89
N GLY A 400 13.57 -20.73 -17.74
CA GLY A 400 13.95 -21.28 -19.05
C GLY A 400 13.86 -20.28 -20.20
N SER A 401 13.56 -19.00 -19.95
CA SER A 401 13.30 -18.01 -21.00
C SER A 401 12.29 -18.51 -22.05
N THR A 402 11.21 -19.13 -21.58
CA THR A 402 10.14 -19.69 -22.41
C THR A 402 9.46 -18.59 -23.22
N VAL A 403 9.28 -18.82 -24.51
CA VAL A 403 8.57 -17.88 -25.39
C VAL A 403 7.06 -17.99 -25.15
N ILE A 404 6.45 -16.88 -24.76
CA ILE A 404 5.02 -16.77 -24.52
C ILE A 404 4.31 -16.40 -25.83
N SER A 405 3.33 -17.20 -26.24
CA SER A 405 2.55 -16.96 -27.47
C SER A 405 1.09 -16.65 -27.14
N THR A 406 0.72 -15.38 -27.21
CA THR A 406 -0.66 -14.94 -26.95
C THR A 406 -1.53 -14.89 -28.20
N ALA A 407 -1.00 -15.31 -29.36
CA ALA A 407 -1.76 -15.39 -30.61
C ALA A 407 -2.86 -16.46 -30.53
N VAL A 408 -3.99 -16.19 -31.15
CA VAL A 408 -5.16 -17.07 -31.18
C VAL A 408 -4.80 -18.44 -31.75
N GLY A 409 -5.19 -19.50 -31.05
CA GLY A 409 -5.09 -20.90 -31.53
C GLY A 409 -3.67 -21.45 -31.61
N LYS A 410 -2.66 -20.81 -30.98
CA LYS A 410 -1.26 -21.28 -31.04
C LYS A 410 -0.84 -22.09 -29.81
N THR A 411 -1.14 -21.64 -28.61
CA THR A 411 -0.77 -22.28 -27.35
C THR A 411 -1.86 -22.08 -26.30
N THR A 412 -1.70 -22.69 -25.14
CA THR A 412 -2.54 -22.42 -23.95
C THR A 412 -2.37 -21.01 -23.40
N ASP A 413 -1.33 -20.27 -23.78
CA ASP A 413 -1.17 -18.85 -23.41
C ASP A 413 -1.97 -17.90 -24.33
N GLY A 414 -2.57 -18.43 -25.42
CA GLY A 414 -3.33 -17.64 -26.39
C GLY A 414 -4.56 -16.97 -25.80
N LEU A 415 -5.02 -15.89 -26.44
CA LEU A 415 -6.22 -15.16 -26.03
C LEU A 415 -7.42 -16.11 -25.87
N ASP A 416 -8.00 -16.18 -24.66
CA ASP A 416 -9.15 -17.01 -24.29
C ASP A 416 -9.01 -18.51 -24.66
N ALA A 417 -7.78 -19.05 -24.72
CA ALA A 417 -7.54 -20.44 -25.13
C ALA A 417 -8.05 -21.47 -24.12
N ILE A 418 -7.82 -21.23 -22.84
CA ILE A 418 -8.32 -22.04 -21.69
C ILE A 418 -8.68 -21.11 -20.53
N SER A 419 -9.30 -21.63 -19.47
CA SER A 419 -9.77 -20.82 -18.32
C SER A 419 -8.69 -20.02 -17.60
N THR A 420 -7.42 -20.47 -17.70
CA THR A 420 -6.26 -19.78 -17.11
C THR A 420 -5.50 -18.90 -18.12
N SER A 421 -6.01 -18.77 -19.34
CA SER A 421 -5.43 -17.92 -20.37
C SER A 421 -5.82 -16.45 -20.19
N THR A 422 -5.03 -15.59 -20.81
CA THR A 422 -5.31 -14.16 -20.84
C THR A 422 -6.60 -13.83 -21.60
N ARG A 423 -7.37 -12.87 -21.08
CA ARG A 423 -8.52 -12.27 -21.74
C ARG A 423 -8.15 -11.05 -22.62
N THR A 424 -6.90 -10.57 -22.47
CA THR A 424 -6.45 -9.32 -23.12
C THR A 424 -5.33 -9.52 -24.14
N GLY A 425 -4.73 -10.71 -24.21
CA GLY A 425 -3.51 -10.96 -24.98
C GLY A 425 -2.22 -10.56 -24.24
N TYR A 426 -2.30 -10.25 -22.94
CA TYR A 426 -1.19 -9.85 -22.08
C TYR A 426 -1.20 -10.59 -20.76
N TYR A 427 0.00 -10.78 -20.16
CA TYR A 427 0.15 -11.30 -18.81
C TYR A 427 0.95 -10.34 -17.93
N LEU A 428 0.69 -10.37 -16.63
CA LEU A 428 1.49 -9.65 -15.65
C LEU A 428 2.92 -10.18 -15.65
N ARG A 429 3.89 -9.26 -15.60
CA ARG A 429 5.30 -9.57 -15.46
C ARG A 429 5.94 -8.83 -14.28
N LYS A 430 5.51 -7.58 -14.05
CA LYS A 430 5.97 -6.77 -12.92
C LYS A 430 5.68 -7.48 -11.60
N LEU A 431 6.57 -7.30 -10.62
CA LEU A 431 6.51 -7.88 -9.26
C LEU A 431 6.79 -9.38 -9.19
N LEU A 432 6.89 -10.08 -10.32
CA LEU A 432 7.19 -11.51 -10.36
C LEU A 432 8.71 -11.76 -10.37
N ARG A 433 9.11 -12.87 -9.76
CA ARG A 433 10.48 -13.40 -9.78
C ARG A 433 10.60 -14.42 -10.90
N GLU A 434 11.28 -14.05 -12.00
CA GLU A 434 11.43 -14.91 -13.18
C GLU A 434 12.35 -16.12 -12.96
N ASP A 435 13.05 -16.17 -11.84
CA ASP A 435 13.85 -17.33 -11.39
C ASP A 435 13.03 -18.34 -10.57
N VAL A 436 11.72 -18.13 -10.38
CA VAL A 436 10.79 -19.13 -9.82
C VAL A 436 10.44 -20.14 -10.90
N ASN A 437 10.58 -21.42 -10.56
CA ASN A 437 10.15 -22.54 -11.39
C ASN A 437 8.89 -23.19 -10.80
N LEU A 438 7.81 -23.27 -11.58
CA LEU A 438 6.56 -23.91 -11.17
C LEU A 438 6.36 -25.31 -11.78
N ASN A 439 7.33 -25.84 -12.53
CA ASN A 439 7.24 -27.22 -13.03
C ASN A 439 7.05 -28.17 -11.83
N PRO A 440 5.99 -28.98 -11.81
CA PRO A 440 5.66 -29.86 -10.67
C PRO A 440 6.81 -30.77 -10.22
N SER A 441 7.71 -31.16 -11.13
CA SER A 441 8.86 -32.03 -10.83
C SER A 441 10.05 -31.27 -10.22
N THR A 442 10.13 -29.93 -10.37
CA THR A 442 11.29 -29.11 -9.99
C THR A 442 10.88 -27.74 -9.43
N THR A 443 9.77 -27.70 -8.72
CA THR A 443 9.22 -26.45 -8.16
C THR A 443 10.23 -25.78 -7.22
N THR A 444 10.38 -24.45 -7.35
CA THR A 444 11.22 -23.63 -6.48
C THR A 444 10.42 -22.47 -5.87
N THR A 445 11.02 -21.83 -4.87
CA THR A 445 10.51 -20.59 -4.26
C THR A 445 11.62 -19.54 -4.32
N GLN A 446 11.23 -18.27 -4.25
CA GLN A 446 12.17 -17.15 -4.14
C GLN A 446 11.73 -16.17 -3.05
N LYS A 447 12.67 -15.34 -2.59
CA LYS A 447 12.39 -14.31 -1.58
C LYS A 447 11.54 -13.20 -2.18
N HIS A 448 10.41 -12.91 -1.53
CA HIS A 448 9.48 -11.83 -1.86
C HIS A 448 9.27 -10.92 -0.66
N TYR A 449 8.95 -9.68 -0.93
CA TYR A 449 8.42 -8.71 0.02
C TYR A 449 7.48 -7.73 -0.71
N VAL A 450 6.61 -7.08 0.02
CA VAL A 450 5.72 -6.06 -0.52
C VAL A 450 6.23 -4.69 -0.12
N SER A 451 6.44 -3.80 -1.07
CA SER A 451 6.70 -2.40 -0.80
C SER A 451 5.43 -1.76 -0.27
N ARG A 452 5.49 -1.21 0.94
CA ARG A 452 4.41 -0.37 1.50
C ARG A 452 4.52 1.06 1.02
N ILE A 453 5.75 1.59 0.99
CA ILE A 453 6.10 2.91 0.46
C ILE A 453 7.48 2.82 -0.18
N ARG A 454 7.63 3.36 -1.39
CA ARG A 454 8.91 3.46 -2.09
C ARG A 454 9.21 4.88 -2.55
N TYR A 455 10.48 5.20 -2.71
CA TYR A 455 10.90 6.56 -3.01
C TYR A 455 10.34 7.10 -4.33
N THR A 456 10.20 6.29 -5.37
CA THR A 456 9.61 6.74 -6.64
C THR A 456 8.17 7.21 -6.48
N GLU A 457 7.38 6.62 -5.58
CA GLU A 457 6.04 7.13 -5.25
C GLU A 457 6.10 8.56 -4.70
N ILE A 458 7.06 8.82 -3.79
CA ILE A 458 7.25 10.15 -3.18
C ILE A 458 7.81 11.14 -4.20
N PHE A 459 8.73 10.73 -5.08
CA PHE A 459 9.20 11.57 -6.20
C PHE A 459 8.04 11.99 -7.10
N LEU A 460 7.14 11.07 -7.45
CA LEU A 460 5.97 11.35 -8.27
C LEU A 460 4.93 12.21 -7.53
N ALA A 461 4.77 12.02 -6.20
CA ALA A 461 3.95 12.89 -5.37
C ALA A 461 4.48 14.33 -5.36
N TYR A 462 5.80 14.49 -5.21
CA TYR A 462 6.45 15.79 -5.31
C TYR A 462 6.24 16.43 -6.68
N ALA A 463 6.52 15.69 -7.77
CA ALA A 463 6.39 16.21 -9.13
C ALA A 463 4.96 16.71 -9.42
N GLU A 464 3.94 15.94 -9.01
CA GLU A 464 2.54 16.34 -9.13
C GLU A 464 2.26 17.61 -8.34
N ALA A 465 2.58 17.63 -7.05
CA ALA A 465 2.29 18.73 -6.18
C ALA A 465 3.06 20.02 -6.57
N ALA A 466 4.32 19.90 -6.95
CA ALA A 466 5.15 21.01 -7.40
C ALA A 466 4.65 21.62 -8.72
N ASN A 467 4.24 20.76 -9.67
CA ASN A 467 3.65 21.24 -10.93
C ASN A 467 2.36 22.01 -10.70
N GLU A 468 1.49 21.52 -9.83
CA GLU A 468 0.22 22.19 -9.53
C GLU A 468 0.42 23.50 -8.75
N ALA A 469 1.45 23.55 -7.91
CA ALA A 469 1.75 24.73 -7.09
C ALA A 469 2.50 25.82 -7.87
N TRP A 470 3.47 25.43 -8.68
CA TRP A 470 4.48 26.35 -9.22
C TRP A 470 4.73 26.19 -10.73
N GLY A 471 4.04 25.27 -11.40
CA GLY A 471 4.26 24.94 -12.81
C GLY A 471 5.45 24.00 -13.05
N PRO A 472 5.72 23.64 -14.31
CA PRO A 472 6.70 22.63 -14.67
C PRO A 472 8.12 22.86 -14.14
N ASP A 473 8.54 24.11 -14.11
CA ASP A 473 9.91 24.53 -13.80
C ASP A 473 10.05 25.27 -12.47
N GLY A 474 8.92 25.57 -11.81
CA GLY A 474 8.93 26.18 -10.49
C GLY A 474 9.40 25.21 -9.41
N THR A 475 10.19 25.72 -8.45
CA THR A 475 10.81 24.91 -7.40
C THR A 475 10.30 25.24 -6.00
N GLY A 476 9.52 26.30 -5.84
CA GLY A 476 9.25 26.84 -4.50
C GLY A 476 10.55 27.14 -3.75
N SER A 477 10.72 26.55 -2.58
CA SER A 477 11.96 26.67 -1.78
C SER A 477 12.94 25.49 -2.00
N HIS A 478 12.66 24.57 -2.93
CA HIS A 478 13.43 23.35 -3.14
C HIS A 478 14.46 23.48 -4.27
N ALA A 479 15.42 22.55 -4.33
CA ALA A 479 16.50 22.57 -5.32
C ALA A 479 16.11 21.98 -6.69
N TYR A 480 14.91 21.44 -6.84
CA TYR A 480 14.46 20.73 -8.04
C TYR A 480 13.00 21.02 -8.35
N SER A 481 12.65 20.98 -9.64
CA SER A 481 11.29 21.20 -10.14
C SER A 481 10.60 19.89 -10.48
N ALA A 482 9.30 19.95 -10.81
CA ALA A 482 8.55 18.83 -11.36
C ALA A 482 9.22 18.24 -12.60
N ARG A 483 9.68 19.11 -13.53
CA ARG A 483 10.42 18.70 -14.73
C ARG A 483 11.69 17.94 -14.41
N ASN A 484 12.47 18.39 -13.42
CA ASN A 484 13.72 17.73 -13.03
C ASN A 484 13.44 16.29 -12.54
N VAL A 485 12.40 16.08 -11.73
CA VAL A 485 12.01 14.75 -11.22
C VAL A 485 11.56 13.86 -12.37
N ILE A 486 10.68 14.34 -13.25
CA ILE A 486 10.19 13.56 -14.40
C ILE A 486 11.32 13.22 -15.36
N ALA A 487 12.24 14.16 -15.63
CA ALA A 487 13.44 13.90 -16.43
C ALA A 487 14.29 12.77 -15.85
N ALA A 488 14.50 12.75 -14.53
CA ALA A 488 15.27 11.72 -13.86
C ALA A 488 14.59 10.34 -13.94
N ILE A 489 13.27 10.27 -13.69
CA ILE A 489 12.50 9.03 -13.79
C ILE A 489 12.53 8.47 -15.22
N ARG A 490 12.27 9.31 -16.22
CA ARG A 490 12.24 8.92 -17.64
C ARG A 490 13.62 8.51 -18.14
N LYS A 491 14.68 9.20 -17.71
CA LYS A 491 16.07 8.81 -17.98
C LYS A 491 16.40 7.43 -17.36
N ARG A 492 16.03 7.22 -16.09
CA ARG A 492 16.19 5.93 -15.40
C ARG A 492 15.42 4.80 -16.10
N ALA A 493 14.23 5.09 -16.61
CA ALA A 493 13.41 4.14 -17.37
C ALA A 493 14.03 3.74 -18.73
N GLY A 494 15.02 4.48 -19.21
CA GLY A 494 15.70 4.22 -20.48
C GLY A 494 15.11 4.96 -21.67
N ILE A 495 14.29 5.98 -21.46
CA ILE A 495 13.85 6.90 -22.53
C ILE A 495 15.08 7.58 -23.14
N SER A 496 15.12 7.64 -24.48
CA SER A 496 16.24 8.21 -25.24
C SER A 496 16.53 9.66 -24.82
N GLN A 497 17.82 9.96 -24.63
CA GLN A 497 18.26 11.28 -24.22
C GLN A 497 18.93 12.05 -25.38
N PRO A 498 18.73 13.37 -25.49
CA PRO A 498 17.83 14.20 -24.67
C PRO A 498 16.35 13.83 -24.88
N ASP A 499 15.55 13.92 -23.82
CA ASP A 499 14.12 13.64 -23.89
C ASP A 499 13.39 14.75 -24.66
N LYS A 500 13.17 14.50 -25.95
CA LYS A 500 12.60 15.48 -26.87
C LYS A 500 11.14 15.80 -26.56
N TYR A 501 10.38 14.82 -26.06
CA TYR A 501 8.97 15.06 -25.69
C TYR A 501 8.88 15.94 -24.44
N LEU A 502 9.63 15.65 -23.40
CA LEU A 502 9.67 16.48 -22.19
C LEU A 502 10.07 17.94 -22.50
N ALA A 503 10.95 18.13 -23.48
CA ALA A 503 11.35 19.48 -23.92
C ALA A 503 10.22 20.29 -24.61
N THR A 504 9.18 19.62 -25.12
CA THR A 504 8.00 20.30 -25.72
C THR A 504 6.98 20.75 -24.67
N ILE A 505 7.05 20.23 -23.47
CA ILE A 505 6.08 20.53 -22.39
C ILE A 505 6.39 21.91 -21.80
N THR A 506 5.44 22.84 -21.89
CA THR A 506 5.61 24.23 -21.40
C THR A 506 4.51 24.68 -20.43
N THR A 507 3.38 23.97 -20.40
CA THR A 507 2.25 24.32 -19.54
C THR A 507 2.11 23.40 -18.34
N THR A 508 1.45 23.87 -17.29
CA THR A 508 1.10 23.06 -16.11
C THR A 508 0.17 21.89 -16.51
N GLU A 509 -0.73 22.11 -17.45
CA GLU A 509 -1.69 21.09 -17.90
C GLU A 509 -1.00 19.96 -18.66
N ASP A 510 -0.11 20.28 -19.60
CA ASP A 510 0.65 19.25 -20.33
C ASP A 510 1.58 18.48 -19.39
N MET A 511 2.23 19.18 -18.45
CA MET A 511 3.08 18.54 -17.46
C MET A 511 2.25 17.65 -16.51
N ARG A 512 1.04 18.07 -16.10
CA ARG A 512 0.10 17.25 -15.32
C ARG A 512 -0.22 15.96 -16.06
N THR A 513 -0.54 16.05 -17.34
CA THR A 513 -0.86 14.90 -18.19
C THR A 513 0.33 13.93 -18.23
N LEU A 514 1.54 14.44 -18.42
CA LEU A 514 2.75 13.61 -18.40
C LEU A 514 3.01 12.99 -17.02
N ILE A 515 2.89 13.75 -15.94
CA ILE A 515 3.08 13.25 -14.56
C ILE A 515 2.05 12.15 -14.24
N HIS A 516 0.78 12.35 -14.59
CA HIS A 516 -0.27 11.34 -14.39
C HIS A 516 0.06 10.05 -15.14
N ASN A 517 0.58 10.16 -16.37
CA ASN A 517 1.00 9.00 -17.14
C ASN A 517 2.24 8.34 -16.54
N GLU A 518 3.29 9.09 -16.16
CA GLU A 518 4.48 8.52 -15.51
C GLU A 518 4.13 7.81 -14.20
N ARG A 519 3.21 8.38 -13.42
CA ARG A 519 2.70 7.74 -12.20
C ARG A 519 1.94 6.45 -12.51
N ARG A 520 1.10 6.44 -13.57
CA ARG A 520 0.43 5.23 -14.06
C ARG A 520 1.42 4.14 -14.42
N LEU A 521 2.47 4.46 -15.19
CA LEU A 521 3.47 3.48 -15.64
C LEU A 521 4.33 2.94 -14.50
N GLU A 522 4.91 3.84 -13.69
CA GLU A 522 5.81 3.46 -12.60
C GLU A 522 5.09 2.65 -11.51
N LEU A 523 3.85 2.99 -11.17
CA LEU A 523 3.11 2.42 -10.05
C LEU A 523 2.03 1.41 -10.47
N CYS A 524 1.96 1.01 -11.77
CA CYS A 524 1.01 -0.02 -12.19
C CYS A 524 1.21 -1.31 -11.38
N PHE A 525 0.10 -1.96 -11.02
CA PHE A 525 0.02 -3.18 -10.21
C PHE A 525 0.48 -3.05 -8.75
N GLU A 526 0.78 -1.82 -8.29
CA GLU A 526 1.14 -1.54 -6.90
C GLU A 526 -0.04 -0.95 -6.08
N GLY A 527 -1.25 -0.95 -6.65
CA GLY A 527 -2.47 -0.52 -5.97
C GLY A 527 -2.79 0.98 -6.06
N SER A 528 -1.98 1.78 -6.77
CA SER A 528 -2.13 3.24 -6.83
C SER A 528 -3.21 3.71 -7.81
N ARG A 529 -3.36 3.04 -8.99
CA ARG A 529 -4.21 3.52 -10.09
C ARG A 529 -5.67 3.71 -9.70
N PHE A 530 -6.22 2.81 -8.89
CA PHE A 530 -7.60 2.89 -8.40
C PHE A 530 -7.87 4.21 -7.66
N TRP A 531 -6.94 4.60 -6.79
CA TRP A 531 -7.04 5.83 -6.00
C TRP A 531 -6.71 7.08 -6.82
N ASP A 532 -5.74 7.01 -7.72
CA ASP A 532 -5.35 8.10 -8.59
C ASP A 532 -6.49 8.54 -9.52
N LEU A 533 -7.17 7.60 -10.17
CA LEU A 533 -8.35 7.90 -10.99
C LEU A 533 -9.43 8.65 -10.21
N ARG A 534 -9.65 8.27 -8.96
CA ARG A 534 -10.68 8.86 -8.09
C ARG A 534 -10.29 10.22 -7.55
N ARG A 535 -9.10 10.35 -6.99
CA ARG A 535 -8.65 11.63 -6.45
C ARG A 535 -8.48 12.72 -7.52
N TRP A 536 -8.15 12.32 -8.75
CA TRP A 536 -8.08 13.23 -9.91
C TRP A 536 -9.44 13.46 -10.57
N LYS A 537 -10.46 12.69 -10.23
CA LYS A 537 -11.79 12.68 -10.85
C LYS A 537 -11.73 12.44 -12.37
N LEU A 538 -10.91 11.48 -12.78
CA LEU A 538 -10.80 11.04 -14.17
C LEU A 538 -11.94 10.07 -14.55
N ASP A 539 -12.09 9.80 -15.84
CA ASP A 539 -13.06 8.84 -16.35
C ASP A 539 -12.85 7.45 -15.74
N LEU A 540 -13.88 6.91 -15.12
CA LEU A 540 -13.89 5.57 -14.50
C LEU A 540 -14.50 4.52 -15.44
N THR A 541 -15.07 4.93 -16.60
CA THR A 541 -15.92 4.09 -17.44
C THR A 541 -15.23 3.61 -18.71
N GLU A 542 -13.95 3.95 -18.91
CA GLU A 542 -13.21 3.53 -20.10
C GLU A 542 -13.24 2.01 -20.26
N THR A 543 -13.74 1.53 -21.40
CA THR A 543 -13.78 0.09 -21.73
C THR A 543 -12.37 -0.50 -21.72
N ALA A 544 -12.17 -1.57 -20.97
CA ALA A 544 -10.94 -2.35 -21.01
C ALA A 544 -10.81 -3.05 -22.36
N LYS A 545 -9.65 -2.89 -23.00
CA LYS A 545 -9.35 -3.43 -24.34
C LYS A 545 -8.22 -4.46 -24.25
N GLY A 546 -8.15 -5.33 -25.24
CA GLY A 546 -7.11 -6.31 -25.43
C GLY A 546 -6.56 -6.30 -26.85
N MET A 547 -5.57 -7.15 -27.11
CA MET A 547 -4.96 -7.35 -28.41
C MET A 547 -5.23 -8.77 -28.91
N GLN A 548 -5.98 -8.89 -29.98
CA GLN A 548 -6.15 -10.15 -30.71
C GLN A 548 -5.12 -10.24 -31.81
N ILE A 549 -4.35 -11.33 -31.85
CA ILE A 549 -3.29 -11.57 -32.82
C ILE A 549 -3.63 -12.81 -33.64
N THR A 550 -3.75 -12.64 -34.96
CA THR A 550 -4.00 -13.74 -35.91
C THR A 550 -2.96 -13.65 -37.03
N GLY A 551 -2.00 -14.58 -37.01
CA GLY A 551 -0.82 -14.49 -37.88
C GLY A 551 0.01 -13.24 -37.58
N SER A 552 0.15 -12.36 -38.56
CA SER A 552 0.83 -11.06 -38.43
C SER A 552 -0.13 -9.89 -38.19
N ASN A 553 -1.42 -10.15 -38.03
CA ASN A 553 -2.45 -9.13 -37.88
C ASN A 553 -2.72 -8.87 -36.39
N TYR A 554 -2.62 -7.59 -35.97
CA TYR A 554 -2.86 -7.09 -34.61
C TYR A 554 -4.15 -6.28 -34.61
N VAL A 555 -5.13 -6.71 -33.83
CA VAL A 555 -6.45 -6.04 -33.74
C VAL A 555 -6.78 -5.73 -32.29
N VAL A 556 -7.03 -4.47 -31.99
CA VAL A 556 -7.53 -4.05 -30.68
C VAL A 556 -9.00 -4.44 -30.55
N VAL A 557 -9.34 -5.17 -29.49
CA VAL A 557 -10.69 -5.66 -29.22
C VAL A 557 -11.21 -5.18 -27.87
N PRO A 558 -12.52 -4.90 -27.72
CA PRO A 558 -13.12 -4.64 -26.41
C PRO A 558 -13.15 -5.94 -25.59
N VAL A 559 -12.84 -5.87 -24.32
CA VAL A 559 -12.80 -7.03 -23.40
C VAL A 559 -13.86 -6.92 -22.31
N GLU A 560 -13.96 -5.74 -21.66
CA GLU A 560 -14.84 -5.58 -20.51
C GLU A 560 -15.26 -4.11 -20.33
N ASN A 561 -16.56 -3.87 -20.20
CA ASN A 561 -17.08 -2.54 -19.89
C ASN A 561 -16.96 -2.25 -18.40
N ARG A 562 -16.53 -1.03 -18.07
CA ARG A 562 -16.50 -0.52 -16.69
C ARG A 562 -17.85 0.10 -16.36
N VAL A 563 -18.44 -0.31 -15.23
CA VAL A 563 -19.77 0.13 -14.80
C VAL A 563 -19.63 0.94 -13.51
N TYR A 564 -19.19 2.18 -13.67
CA TYR A 564 -19.11 3.14 -12.58
C TYR A 564 -20.07 4.31 -12.82
N LYS A 565 -20.43 5.00 -11.72
CA LYS A 565 -21.27 6.21 -11.72
C LYS A 565 -20.47 7.37 -11.13
N ASP A 566 -20.91 8.60 -11.42
CA ASP A 566 -20.19 9.83 -11.02
C ASP A 566 -19.92 9.95 -9.51
N TYR A 567 -20.80 9.41 -8.66
CA TYR A 567 -20.58 9.43 -7.22
C TYR A 567 -19.50 8.42 -6.75
N MET A 568 -19.12 7.46 -7.59
CA MET A 568 -18.16 6.38 -7.25
C MET A 568 -16.69 6.83 -7.25
N TYR A 569 -16.41 8.13 -7.33
CA TYR A 569 -15.12 8.67 -6.92
C TYR A 569 -14.88 8.51 -5.42
N TYR A 570 -15.95 8.37 -4.64
CA TYR A 570 -15.94 8.21 -3.19
C TYR A 570 -16.52 6.85 -2.83
N GLY A 571 -15.88 6.11 -1.92
CA GLY A 571 -16.38 4.82 -1.49
C GLY A 571 -17.53 4.96 -0.47
N PRO A 572 -18.34 3.90 -0.32
CA PRO A 572 -19.46 3.92 0.64
C PRO A 572 -18.99 3.78 2.08
N ILE A 573 -19.78 4.31 3.03
CA ILE A 573 -19.78 3.82 4.41
C ILE A 573 -20.44 2.43 4.41
N PRO A 574 -19.92 1.42 5.13
CA PRO A 574 -20.53 0.10 5.17
C PRO A 574 -21.99 0.16 5.63
N ASN A 575 -22.88 -0.47 4.88
CA ASN A 575 -24.32 -0.37 5.13
C ASN A 575 -24.72 -0.83 6.55
N LEU A 576 -24.07 -1.89 7.05
CA LEU A 576 -24.34 -2.41 8.39
C LEU A 576 -24.00 -1.39 9.48
N GLU A 577 -22.99 -0.55 9.27
CA GLU A 577 -22.64 0.50 10.23
C GLU A 577 -23.65 1.67 10.19
N VAL A 578 -24.10 2.07 9.00
CA VAL A 578 -25.15 3.08 8.85
C VAL A 578 -26.46 2.64 9.52
N LEU A 579 -26.79 1.34 9.44
CA LEU A 579 -27.99 0.79 10.11
C LEU A 579 -27.85 0.72 11.63
N LYS A 580 -26.65 0.51 12.15
CA LYS A 580 -26.39 0.44 13.61
C LYS A 580 -26.28 1.83 14.26
N ILE A 581 -25.77 2.81 13.55
CA ILE A 581 -25.38 4.11 14.08
C ILE A 581 -26.22 5.20 13.40
N ASN A 582 -27.29 5.64 14.06
CA ASN A 582 -28.26 6.58 13.50
C ASN A 582 -27.66 7.92 13.03
N ASN A 583 -26.54 8.35 13.63
CA ASN A 583 -25.84 9.59 13.27
C ASN A 583 -24.82 9.43 12.12
N LEU A 584 -24.67 8.22 11.58
CA LEU A 584 -23.71 7.94 10.54
C LEU A 584 -24.32 8.18 9.15
N VAL A 585 -24.00 9.32 8.56
CA VAL A 585 -24.54 9.74 7.25
C VAL A 585 -23.74 9.07 6.12
N GLN A 586 -24.44 8.54 5.12
CA GLN A 586 -23.85 7.91 3.93
C GLN A 586 -23.29 8.96 2.95
N ASN A 587 -22.30 8.57 2.14
CA ASN A 587 -21.86 9.36 0.99
C ASN A 587 -22.93 9.42 -0.10
N LYS A 588 -22.97 10.53 -0.82
CA LYS A 588 -23.94 10.78 -1.90
C LYS A 588 -23.95 9.64 -2.92
N GLY A 589 -25.14 9.15 -3.23
CA GLY A 589 -25.39 8.15 -4.26
C GLY A 589 -25.30 6.68 -3.82
N TRP A 590 -24.88 6.41 -2.58
CA TRP A 590 -24.76 5.06 -2.02
C TRP A 590 -25.99 4.61 -1.20
#